data_37d28b92ecc18404a459b06a22e97328
#
_entry.id   37d28b92ecc18404a459b06a22e97328
#
_cell.length_a   1.000
_cell.length_b   1.000
_cell.length_c   1.000
_cell.angle_alpha   90.00
_cell.angle_beta   90.00
_cell.angle_gamma   90.00
#
_symmetry.space_group_name_H-M   'P 1'
#
loop_
_entity.id
_entity.type
_entity.pdbx_description
1 polymer ?
#
loop_
_entity_poly.entity_id
_entity_poly.type
_entity_poly.pdbx_seq_one_letter_code
_entity_poly.pdbx_strand_id
1 'polypeptide(L)'
;MKIERNADPMGMAIHDFAINGKAGKLRVLSSMFDEDEMPVANLFRTEMQMPRIERIALGLCNGHVLDVGAGAGCHTLALEKRGLKVTSIDISILSTEVRTMQGAK
;
A
#
# COMPACT_ATOMS: atom_id res chain seq x y z
N MET A 1 9.18 13.83 6.01
CA MET A 1 10.26 13.41 5.08
C MET A 1 9.66 12.65 3.91
N LYS A 2 10.15 12.90 2.72
CA LYS A 2 9.72 12.19 1.51
C LYS A 2 10.94 11.74 0.74
N ILE A 3 10.83 10.57 0.06
CA ILE A 3 11.91 10.10 -0.80
C ILE A 3 11.74 10.64 -2.22
N GLU A 4 12.88 10.86 -2.87
CA GLU A 4 12.91 11.29 -4.26
C GLU A 4 12.27 10.24 -5.18
N ARG A 5 11.57 10.68 -6.23
CA ARG A 5 10.89 9.76 -7.17
C ARG A 5 11.84 8.74 -7.78
N ASN A 6 13.06 9.14 -8.12
CA ASN A 6 14.05 8.26 -8.74
C ASN A 6 14.80 7.34 -7.74
N ALA A 7 14.53 7.49 -6.45
CA ALA A 7 15.10 6.67 -5.39
C ALA A 7 14.00 5.91 -4.63
N ASP A 8 12.87 5.64 -5.29
CA ASP A 8 11.68 5.03 -4.69
C ASP A 8 11.25 3.79 -5.49
N PRO A 9 11.99 2.69 -5.40
CA PRO A 9 11.68 1.50 -6.20
C PRO A 9 10.31 0.92 -5.90
N MET A 10 9.86 0.94 -4.66
CA MET A 10 8.52 0.45 -4.32
C MET A 10 7.43 1.35 -4.90
N GLY A 11 7.56 2.67 -4.74
CA GLY A 11 6.61 3.62 -5.31
C GLY A 11 6.58 3.57 -6.83
N MET A 12 7.73 3.39 -7.48
CA MET A 12 7.80 3.21 -8.93
C MET A 12 7.05 1.96 -9.38
N ALA A 13 7.22 0.84 -8.68
CA ALA A 13 6.53 -0.40 -8.99
C ALA A 13 5.02 -0.27 -8.78
N ILE A 14 4.60 0.36 -7.69
CA ILE A 14 3.19 0.64 -7.41
C ILE A 14 2.58 1.50 -8.52
N HIS A 15 3.27 2.55 -8.92
CA HIS A 15 2.80 3.45 -9.98
C HIS A 15 2.70 2.70 -11.32
N ASP A 16 3.72 1.93 -11.69
CA ASP A 16 3.71 1.17 -12.94
C ASP A 16 2.56 0.16 -12.96
N PHE A 17 2.31 -0.53 -11.85
CA PHE A 17 1.21 -1.47 -11.76
C PHE A 17 -0.15 -0.77 -11.92
N ALA A 18 -0.32 0.39 -11.28
CA ALA A 18 -1.57 1.16 -11.35
C ALA A 18 -1.86 1.65 -12.78
N ILE A 19 -0.83 2.07 -13.51
CA ILE A 19 -0.99 2.62 -14.86
C ILE A 19 -1.08 1.51 -15.92
N ASN A 20 -0.26 0.47 -15.80
CA ASN A 20 -0.07 -0.53 -16.87
C ASN A 20 -0.61 -1.92 -16.52
N GLY A 21 -1.06 -2.15 -15.28
CA GLY A 21 -1.50 -3.46 -14.82
C GLY A 21 -0.37 -4.44 -14.55
N LYS A 22 0.87 -4.01 -14.69
CA LYS A 22 2.06 -4.83 -14.43
C LYS A 22 3.21 -3.95 -14.00
N ALA A 23 4.15 -4.52 -13.27
CA ALA A 23 5.36 -3.84 -12.83
C ALA A 23 6.57 -4.76 -12.97
N GLY A 24 7.76 -4.17 -12.90
CA GLY A 24 9.00 -4.92 -12.76
C GLY A 24 9.03 -5.66 -11.43
N LYS A 25 10.02 -6.53 -11.29
CA LYS A 25 10.18 -7.32 -10.06
C LYS A 25 10.66 -6.44 -8.92
N LEU A 26 10.00 -6.57 -7.75
CA LEU A 26 10.49 -6.04 -6.49
C LEU A 26 11.25 -7.13 -5.77
N ARG A 27 12.55 -6.90 -5.59
CA ARG A 27 13.43 -7.82 -4.87
C ARG A 27 13.57 -7.35 -3.44
N VAL A 28 13.42 -8.28 -2.50
CA VAL A 28 13.59 -8.01 -1.08
C VAL A 28 14.94 -8.54 -0.66
N LEU A 29 15.84 -7.64 -0.28
CA LEU A 29 17.20 -7.98 0.13
C LEU A 29 17.34 -7.79 1.63
N SER A 30 17.95 -8.74 2.30
CA SER A 30 18.18 -8.69 3.74
C SER A 30 19.53 -9.32 4.07
N SER A 31 20.22 -8.77 5.06
CA SER A 31 21.43 -9.38 5.60
C SER A 31 21.13 -10.63 6.44
N MET A 32 19.87 -10.86 6.80
CA MET A 32 19.44 -11.94 7.70
C MET A 32 18.71 -13.07 7.00
N PHE A 33 18.17 -12.83 5.80
CA PHE A 33 17.34 -13.78 5.07
C PHE A 33 17.78 -13.84 3.61
N ASP A 34 17.45 -14.95 2.94
CA ASP A 34 17.66 -15.08 1.51
C ASP A 34 16.85 -14.02 0.73
N GLU A 35 17.34 -13.70 -0.46
CA GLU A 35 16.63 -12.78 -1.35
C GLU A 35 15.23 -13.34 -1.67
N ASP A 36 14.24 -12.48 -1.63
CA ASP A 36 12.85 -12.82 -1.94
C ASP A 36 12.30 -11.82 -2.96
N GLU A 37 11.15 -12.14 -3.50
CA GLU A 37 10.45 -11.30 -4.46
C GLU A 37 9.06 -10.98 -3.91
N MET A 38 8.68 -9.70 -3.94
CA MET A 38 7.36 -9.28 -3.50
C MET A 38 6.49 -9.02 -4.73
N PRO A 39 5.40 -9.77 -4.93
CA PRO A 39 4.44 -9.48 -6.00
C PRO A 39 3.73 -8.16 -5.72
N VAL A 40 3.87 -7.20 -6.65
CA VAL A 40 3.29 -5.86 -6.48
C VAL A 40 1.76 -5.91 -6.39
N ALA A 41 1.14 -6.86 -7.06
CA ALA A 41 -0.31 -7.06 -7.00
C ALA A 41 -0.84 -7.24 -5.56
N ASN A 42 -0.01 -7.78 -4.67
CA ASN A 42 -0.39 -7.94 -3.25
C ASN A 42 -0.67 -6.62 -2.55
N LEU A 43 -0.18 -5.51 -3.09
CA LEU A 43 -0.39 -4.18 -2.54
C LEU A 43 -1.71 -3.56 -3.00
N PHE A 44 -2.43 -4.22 -3.90
CA PHE A 44 -3.70 -3.77 -4.49
C PHE A 44 -4.88 -4.68 -4.14
N ARG A 45 -4.76 -5.45 -3.07
CA ARG A 45 -5.81 -6.39 -2.65
C ARG A 45 -7.05 -5.68 -2.11
N THR A 46 -8.21 -6.29 -2.38
CA THR A 46 -9.43 -5.93 -1.66
C THR A 46 -9.41 -6.59 -0.28
N GLU A 47 -10.32 -6.17 0.62
CA GLU A 47 -10.40 -6.76 1.96
C GLU A 47 -10.59 -8.28 1.92
N MET A 48 -11.41 -8.78 0.99
CA MET A 48 -11.66 -10.21 0.86
C MET A 48 -10.43 -11.02 0.42
N GLN A 49 -9.46 -10.36 -0.21
CA GLN A 49 -8.22 -10.98 -0.66
C GLN A 49 -7.11 -10.94 0.40
N MET A 50 -7.35 -10.23 1.51
CA MET A 50 -6.37 -10.09 2.58
C MET A 50 -6.31 -11.34 3.46
N PRO A 51 -5.11 -11.68 4.00
CA PRO A 51 -5.00 -12.73 5.00
C PRO A 51 -5.87 -12.43 6.23
N ARG A 52 -6.24 -13.50 6.93
CA ARG A 52 -7.12 -13.39 8.10
C ARG A 52 -6.60 -12.39 9.14
N ILE A 53 -5.29 -12.37 9.39
CA ILE A 53 -4.71 -11.47 10.40
C ILE A 53 -4.93 -10.00 10.04
N GLU A 54 -4.82 -9.65 8.75
CA GLU A 54 -5.08 -8.28 8.30
C GLU A 54 -6.56 -7.93 8.46
N ARG A 55 -7.45 -8.86 8.13
CA ARG A 55 -8.90 -8.63 8.29
C ARG A 55 -9.29 -8.46 9.76
N ILE A 56 -8.66 -9.22 10.67
CA ILE A 56 -8.87 -9.05 12.11
C ILE A 56 -8.42 -7.66 12.54
N ALA A 57 -7.24 -7.24 12.11
CA ALA A 57 -6.70 -5.92 12.44
C ALA A 57 -7.64 -4.80 11.97
N LEU A 58 -8.16 -4.90 10.75
CA LEU A 58 -9.12 -3.92 10.23
C LEU A 58 -10.40 -3.89 11.06
N GLY A 59 -10.86 -5.06 11.51
CA GLY A 59 -12.05 -5.17 12.36
C GLY A 59 -11.91 -4.54 13.74
N LEU A 60 -10.68 -4.36 14.21
CA LEU A 60 -10.39 -3.72 15.50
C LEU A 60 -10.30 -2.19 15.39
N CYS A 61 -10.22 -1.66 14.18
CA CYS A 61 -10.14 -0.22 13.97
C CYS A 61 -11.49 0.44 14.24
N ASN A 62 -11.45 1.60 14.86
CA ASN A 62 -12.64 2.42 15.09
C ASN A 62 -12.24 3.90 15.15
N GLY A 63 -13.23 4.78 15.02
CA GLY A 63 -12.99 6.22 15.05
C GLY A 63 -12.14 6.71 13.88
N HIS A 64 -11.28 7.68 14.16
CA HIS A 64 -10.36 8.22 13.16
C HIS A 64 -9.07 7.38 13.18
N VAL A 65 -8.76 6.73 12.07
CA VAL A 65 -7.63 5.79 11.96
C VAL A 65 -6.45 6.45 11.25
N LEU A 66 -5.25 6.22 11.76
CA LEU A 66 -4.02 6.64 11.10
C LEU A 66 -3.38 5.41 10.44
N ASP A 67 -3.26 5.45 9.12
CA ASP A 67 -2.63 4.39 8.33
C ASP A 67 -1.20 4.83 7.97
N VAL A 68 -0.22 4.29 8.69
CA VAL A 68 1.20 4.64 8.54
C VAL A 68 1.85 3.71 7.51
N GLY A 69 2.55 4.31 6.54
CA GLY A 69 3.12 3.54 5.45
C GLY A 69 2.04 2.98 4.53
N ALA A 70 1.05 3.79 4.22
CA ALA A 70 -0.18 3.35 3.56
C ALA A 70 0.03 2.77 2.15
N GLY A 71 1.14 3.06 1.49
CA GLY A 71 1.45 2.55 0.15
C GLY A 71 0.36 2.88 -0.86
N ALA A 72 -0.08 1.87 -1.61
CA ALA A 72 -1.15 2.03 -2.60
C ALA A 72 -2.53 2.23 -1.98
N GLY A 73 -2.68 2.00 -0.68
CA GLY A 73 -3.88 2.34 0.07
C GLY A 73 -4.90 1.22 0.24
N CYS A 74 -4.51 -0.04 0.10
CA CYS A 74 -5.48 -1.13 0.22
C CYS A 74 -6.18 -1.17 1.58
N HIS A 75 -5.45 -0.91 2.67
CA HIS A 75 -6.05 -0.87 4.01
C HIS A 75 -6.88 0.40 4.20
N THR A 76 -6.36 1.56 3.74
CA THR A 76 -7.10 2.82 3.78
C THR A 76 -8.46 2.68 3.10
N LEU A 77 -8.46 2.15 1.87
CA LEU A 77 -9.69 1.99 1.09
C LEU A 77 -10.67 1.03 1.79
N ALA A 78 -10.19 -0.06 2.36
CA ALA A 78 -11.03 -1.01 3.08
C ALA A 78 -11.69 -0.36 4.30
N LEU A 79 -10.94 0.45 5.05
CA LEU A 79 -11.46 1.16 6.22
C LEU A 79 -12.46 2.25 5.83
N GLU A 80 -12.18 2.98 4.76
CA GLU A 80 -13.12 3.99 4.24
C GLU A 80 -14.43 3.36 3.79
N LYS A 81 -14.38 2.18 3.17
CA LYS A 81 -15.58 1.42 2.81
C LYS A 81 -16.40 1.01 4.02
N ARG A 82 -15.76 0.83 5.17
CA ARG A 82 -16.46 0.57 6.45
C ARG A 82 -17.04 1.83 7.07
N GLY A 83 -16.86 2.99 6.44
CA GLY A 83 -17.37 4.27 6.95
C GLY A 83 -16.45 4.98 7.92
N LEU A 84 -15.23 4.50 8.08
CA LEU A 84 -14.27 5.15 8.98
C LEU A 84 -13.52 6.27 8.27
N LYS A 85 -13.14 7.29 9.05
CA LYS A 85 -12.27 8.35 8.56
C LYS A 85 -10.82 7.91 8.75
N VAL A 86 -10.03 8.00 7.68
CA VAL A 86 -8.64 7.55 7.69
C VAL A 86 -7.73 8.68 7.26
N THR A 87 -6.64 8.87 8.01
CA THR A 87 -5.52 9.69 7.59
C THR A 87 -4.40 8.74 7.16
N SER A 88 -4.01 8.82 5.91
CA SER A 88 -2.96 7.96 5.35
C SER A 88 -1.68 8.76 5.18
N ILE A 89 -0.56 8.19 5.60
CA ILE A 89 0.75 8.80 5.40
C ILE A 89 1.73 7.81 4.77
N ASP A 90 2.59 8.32 3.91
CA ASP A 90 3.67 7.54 3.30
C ASP A 90 4.77 8.51 2.85
N ILE A 91 6.02 8.05 2.91
CA ILE A 91 7.15 8.84 2.44
C ILE A 91 7.26 8.83 0.91
N SER A 92 6.57 7.90 0.25
CA SER A 92 6.57 7.76 -1.21
C SER A 92 5.53 8.68 -1.84
N ILE A 93 5.98 9.65 -2.64
CA ILE A 93 5.09 10.54 -3.39
C ILE A 93 4.30 9.73 -4.43
N LEU A 94 4.96 8.78 -5.10
CA LEU A 94 4.33 7.95 -6.11
C LEU A 94 3.22 7.07 -5.53
N SER A 95 3.46 6.48 -4.35
CA SER A 95 2.43 5.70 -3.65
C SER A 95 1.24 6.58 -3.28
N THR A 96 1.48 7.79 -2.80
CA THR A 96 0.42 8.73 -2.45
C THR A 96 -0.42 9.11 -3.68
N GLU A 97 0.21 9.34 -4.81
CA GLU A 97 -0.48 9.62 -6.07
C GLU A 97 -1.40 8.46 -6.47
N VAL A 98 -0.90 7.23 -6.40
CA VAL A 98 -1.68 6.03 -6.72
C VAL A 98 -2.85 5.86 -5.76
N ARG A 99 -2.63 6.07 -4.47
CA ARG A 99 -3.68 5.99 -3.45
C ARG A 99 -4.82 6.97 -3.76
N THR A 100 -4.47 8.19 -4.15
CA THR A 100 -5.46 9.19 -4.58
C THR A 100 -6.19 8.74 -5.84
N MET A 101 -5.49 8.19 -6.82
CA MET A 101 -6.08 7.66 -8.05
C MET A 101 -7.08 6.54 -7.77
N GLN A 102 -6.88 5.76 -6.72
CA GLN A 102 -7.78 4.69 -6.30
C GLN A 102 -8.98 5.18 -5.51
N GLY A 103 -9.08 6.48 -5.26
CA GLY A 103 -10.23 7.09 -4.59
C GLY A 103 -10.09 7.31 -3.10
N ALA A 104 -8.92 7.11 -2.52
CA ALA A 104 -8.67 7.42 -1.10
C ALA A 104 -8.81 8.92 -0.88
N LYS A 105 -9.44 9.29 0.22
CA LYS A 105 -9.72 10.69 0.57
C LYS A 105 -8.62 11.34 1.37
#